data_5c9575e5058b5b7cb49425cbc884cd52
#
_entry.id   5c9575e5058b5b7cb49425cbc884cd52
#
_cell.length_a   1.000
_cell.length_b   1.000
_cell.length_c   1.000
_cell.angle_alpha   90.00
_cell.angle_beta   90.00
_cell.angle_gamma   90.00
#
_symmetry.space_group_name_H-M   'P 1'
#
loop_
_entity.id
_entity.type
_entity.pdbx_description
1 polymer ?
#
loop_
_entity_poly.entity_id
_entity_poly.type
_entity_poly.pdbx_seq_one_letter_code
_entity_poly.pdbx_strand_id
1 'polypeptide(L)'
;EQTDAQLKQLPGVAKTNAAYELAEGFSTIQDVLHMVSVAIIAVLLVVSLLITLNSVEQTFNRIWRVSSARPRLTRFLVYWTVLTLGAMLAAAMLAMSNTLFALPLFGTAEGQWLASLALGWAPVVIELVCVIGVYRVVPHLTVHWRHAFAGAVLAVIMLEAVKWGMGLYLTSFQSYQRLYGTVAFVPILLLWIFLGWVSVLLGASLASSLAAFRYQPHSLRLPPGHELYALLRVLGRFGQARREGLGLSEEDLLKLEPMLTDSQLQHLLQQIEGIGIVRDDGRGQWFLARDLDRVSLGELYEHLQ
;
A
#
# COMPACT_ATOMS: atom_id res chain seq x y z
N GLU A 1 26.74 60.61 -28.60
CA GLU A 1 27.80 59.58 -28.48
C GLU A 1 29.05 60.04 -27.71
N GLN A 2 29.57 61.26 -27.93
CA GLN A 2 30.74 61.75 -27.18
C GLN A 2 30.45 62.12 -25.73
N THR A 3 29.25 62.48 -25.36
CA THR A 3 28.81 62.80 -23.99
C THR A 3 28.63 61.51 -23.13
N ASP A 4 28.21 60.41 -23.71
CA ASP A 4 28.07 59.11 -23.02
C ASP A 4 29.43 58.50 -22.69
N ALA A 5 30.44 58.70 -23.57
CA ALA A 5 31.79 58.19 -23.31
C ALA A 5 32.50 58.99 -22.21
N GLN A 6 32.23 60.28 -22.07
CA GLN A 6 32.76 61.13 -21.00
C GLN A 6 32.09 60.86 -19.65
N LEU A 7 30.79 60.61 -19.63
CA LEU A 7 30.07 60.25 -18.41
C LEU A 7 30.57 58.91 -17.80
N LYS A 8 30.98 57.98 -18.64
CA LYS A 8 31.56 56.68 -18.19
C LYS A 8 32.94 56.76 -17.55
N GLN A 9 33.64 57.86 -17.74
CA GLN A 9 34.99 58.13 -17.20
C GLN A 9 34.99 58.85 -15.84
N LEU A 10 33.83 59.20 -15.29
CA LEU A 10 33.73 59.80 -13.96
C LEU A 10 33.94 58.76 -12.90
N PRO A 11 34.84 58.95 -11.92
CA PRO A 11 35.13 57.85 -10.88
C PRO A 11 33.95 57.48 -10.05
N GLY A 12 32.92 58.31 -9.94
CA GLY A 12 31.66 57.96 -9.28
C GLY A 12 30.78 57.03 -10.09
N VAL A 13 30.72 57.19 -11.44
CA VAL A 13 29.91 56.34 -12.34
C VAL A 13 30.55 54.97 -12.50
N ALA A 14 31.87 54.86 -12.52
CA ALA A 14 32.57 53.56 -12.57
C ALA A 14 32.35 52.76 -11.30
N LYS A 15 32.32 53.38 -10.11
CA LYS A 15 32.01 52.72 -8.83
C LYS A 15 30.56 52.26 -8.75
N THR A 16 29.60 53.01 -9.25
CA THR A 16 28.19 52.62 -9.32
C THR A 16 27.99 51.44 -10.30
N ASN A 17 28.61 51.48 -11.48
CA ASN A 17 28.50 50.36 -12.43
C ASN A 17 29.11 49.06 -11.89
N ALA A 18 30.28 49.15 -11.24
CA ALA A 18 30.87 47.97 -10.59
C ALA A 18 30.00 47.41 -9.45
N ALA A 19 29.33 48.29 -8.69
CA ALA A 19 28.38 47.87 -7.66
C ALA A 19 27.13 47.21 -8.25
N TYR A 20 26.62 47.68 -9.39
CA TYR A 20 25.51 47.05 -10.11
C TYR A 20 25.89 45.67 -10.67
N GLU A 21 27.07 45.53 -11.30
CA GLU A 21 27.57 44.25 -11.80
C GLU A 21 27.77 43.23 -10.68
N LEU A 22 28.28 43.65 -9.53
CA LEU A 22 28.38 42.81 -8.34
C LEU A 22 27.01 42.41 -7.80
N ALA A 23 26.04 43.32 -7.72
CA ALA A 23 24.70 43.04 -7.26
C ALA A 23 23.98 42.08 -8.21
N GLU A 24 24.12 42.21 -9.51
CA GLU A 24 23.59 41.32 -10.53
C GLU A 24 24.26 39.94 -10.46
N GLY A 25 25.57 39.87 -10.24
CA GLY A 25 26.29 38.64 -10.01
C GLY A 25 25.82 37.92 -8.74
N PHE A 26 25.57 38.63 -7.64
CA PHE A 26 25.04 38.05 -6.40
C PHE A 26 23.61 37.55 -6.58
N SER A 27 22.72 38.26 -7.30
CA SER A 27 21.36 37.79 -7.57
C SER A 27 21.36 36.53 -8.42
N THR A 28 22.21 36.45 -9.44
CA THR A 28 22.35 35.25 -10.30
C THR A 28 22.85 34.02 -9.51
N ILE A 29 23.82 34.21 -8.59
CA ILE A 29 24.31 33.13 -7.73
C ILE A 29 23.19 32.68 -6.78
N GLN A 30 22.43 33.61 -6.23
CA GLN A 30 21.31 33.30 -5.34
C GLN A 30 20.22 32.52 -6.06
N ASP A 31 19.87 32.86 -7.29
CA ASP A 31 18.90 32.17 -8.13
C ASP A 31 19.37 30.75 -8.48
N VAL A 32 20.65 30.58 -8.81
CA VAL A 32 21.24 29.25 -9.05
C VAL A 32 21.22 28.40 -7.79
N LEU A 33 21.57 28.95 -6.63
CA LEU A 33 21.51 28.24 -5.35
C LEU A 33 20.07 27.86 -4.98
N HIS A 34 19.11 28.73 -5.24
CA HIS A 34 17.69 28.42 -5.07
C HIS A 34 17.25 27.27 -5.97
N MET A 35 17.59 27.34 -7.25
CA MET A 35 17.23 26.30 -8.24
C MET A 35 17.85 24.95 -7.85
N VAL A 36 19.11 24.92 -7.44
CA VAL A 36 19.81 23.72 -7.00
C VAL A 36 19.18 23.16 -5.71
N SER A 37 18.86 24.03 -4.74
CA SER A 37 18.22 23.59 -3.49
C SER A 37 16.83 22.99 -3.72
N VAL A 38 16.02 23.62 -4.59
CA VAL A 38 14.70 23.09 -4.98
C VAL A 38 14.83 21.73 -5.69
N ALA A 39 15.82 21.59 -6.59
CA ALA A 39 16.07 20.33 -7.27
C ALA A 39 16.49 19.21 -6.29
N ILE A 40 17.36 19.51 -5.34
CA ILE A 40 17.79 18.57 -4.29
C ILE A 40 16.58 18.16 -3.43
N ILE A 41 15.77 19.11 -2.98
CA ILE A 41 14.57 18.84 -2.19
C ILE A 41 13.60 17.96 -2.98
N ALA A 42 13.36 18.25 -4.26
CA ALA A 42 12.50 17.44 -5.12
C ALA A 42 13.00 15.99 -5.25
N VAL A 43 14.31 15.81 -5.47
CA VAL A 43 14.91 14.47 -5.52
C VAL A 43 14.77 13.73 -4.19
N LEU A 44 15.04 14.39 -3.06
CA LEU A 44 14.87 13.80 -1.73
C LEU A 44 13.43 13.39 -1.46
N LEU A 45 12.45 14.21 -1.87
CA LEU A 45 11.03 13.91 -1.74
C LEU A 45 10.65 12.67 -2.56
N VAL A 46 11.12 12.58 -3.81
CA VAL A 46 10.85 11.41 -4.67
C VAL A 46 11.47 10.14 -4.08
N VAL A 47 12.72 10.21 -3.63
CA VAL A 47 13.39 9.06 -2.98
C VAL A 47 12.66 8.63 -1.70
N SER A 48 12.29 9.58 -0.85
CA SER A 48 11.51 9.32 0.37
C SER A 48 10.17 8.65 0.06
N LEU A 49 9.47 9.14 -0.97
CA LEU A 49 8.20 8.57 -1.43
C LEU A 49 8.39 7.10 -1.87
N LEU A 50 9.42 6.82 -2.68
CA LEU A 50 9.70 5.46 -3.16
C LEU A 50 10.05 4.51 -2.01
N ILE A 51 10.83 4.96 -1.02
CA ILE A 51 11.14 4.18 0.18
C ILE A 51 9.87 3.88 0.98
N THR A 52 9.02 4.89 1.19
CA THR A 52 7.76 4.74 1.91
C THR A 52 6.83 3.74 1.21
N LEU A 53 6.63 3.88 -0.10
CA LEU A 53 5.81 2.97 -0.89
C LEU A 53 6.32 1.53 -0.83
N ASN A 54 7.64 1.34 -0.90
CA ASN A 54 8.23 0.01 -0.76
C ASN A 54 7.99 -0.58 0.64
N SER A 55 8.10 0.22 1.69
CA SER A 55 7.83 -0.21 3.08
C SER A 55 6.36 -0.60 3.28
N VAL A 56 5.44 0.17 2.69
CA VAL A 56 4.01 -0.14 2.69
C VAL A 56 3.75 -1.49 2.02
N GLU A 57 4.25 -1.69 0.80
CA GLU A 57 4.07 -2.95 0.08
C GLU A 57 4.63 -4.14 0.86
N GLN A 58 5.83 -4.02 1.42
CA GLN A 58 6.42 -5.08 2.23
C GLN A 58 5.55 -5.42 3.44
N THR A 59 4.97 -4.42 4.11
CA THR A 59 4.09 -4.63 5.24
C THR A 59 2.82 -5.38 4.84
N PHE A 60 2.19 -4.98 3.73
CA PHE A 60 1.04 -5.68 3.19
C PHE A 60 1.39 -7.10 2.75
N ASN A 61 2.48 -7.30 2.02
CA ASN A 61 2.91 -8.63 1.59
C ASN A 61 3.20 -9.57 2.78
N ARG A 62 3.73 -9.04 3.90
CA ARG A 62 3.88 -9.80 5.14
C ARG A 62 2.56 -10.22 5.75
N ILE A 63 1.56 -9.32 5.79
CA ILE A 63 0.21 -9.61 6.31
C ILE A 63 -0.46 -10.72 5.47
N TRP A 64 -0.33 -10.66 4.14
CA TRP A 64 -0.88 -11.68 3.23
C TRP A 64 0.06 -12.84 2.94
N ARG A 65 1.24 -12.91 3.60
CA ARG A 65 2.24 -14.00 3.47
C ARG A 65 2.67 -14.24 2.02
N VAL A 66 2.78 -13.19 1.23
CA VAL A 66 3.23 -13.26 -0.17
C VAL A 66 4.76 -13.33 -0.20
N SER A 67 5.31 -14.39 -0.81
CA SER A 67 6.76 -14.62 -0.91
C SER A 67 7.40 -13.92 -2.12
N SER A 68 6.63 -13.62 -3.18
CA SER A 68 7.16 -13.03 -4.40
C SER A 68 6.94 -11.52 -4.47
N ALA A 69 8.00 -10.76 -4.79
CA ALA A 69 7.90 -9.32 -5.00
C ALA A 69 7.51 -9.01 -6.46
N ARG A 70 6.67 -7.98 -6.66
CA ARG A 70 6.34 -7.48 -8.01
C ARG A 70 7.57 -6.96 -8.76
N PRO A 71 7.62 -7.10 -10.10
CA PRO A 71 8.59 -6.40 -10.92
C PRO A 71 8.52 -4.88 -10.70
N ARG A 72 9.68 -4.21 -10.70
CA ARG A 72 9.78 -2.78 -10.36
C ARG A 72 8.86 -1.86 -11.18
N LEU A 73 8.73 -2.15 -12.49
CA LEU A 73 7.90 -1.35 -13.38
C LEU A 73 6.40 -1.49 -13.07
N THR A 74 5.93 -2.72 -12.86
CA THR A 74 4.52 -2.99 -12.49
C THR A 74 4.18 -2.35 -11.14
N ARG A 75 5.10 -2.39 -10.19
CA ARG A 75 4.99 -1.72 -8.89
C ARG A 75 4.78 -0.22 -9.06
N PHE A 76 5.64 0.44 -9.84
CA PHE A 76 5.52 1.87 -10.11
C PHE A 76 4.18 2.23 -10.75
N LEU A 77 3.73 1.49 -11.77
CA LEU A 77 2.45 1.70 -12.44
C LEU A 77 1.25 1.57 -11.48
N VAL A 78 1.26 0.55 -10.62
CA VAL A 78 0.20 0.34 -9.63
C VAL A 78 0.13 1.52 -8.65
N TYR A 79 1.26 1.97 -8.11
CA TYR A 79 1.28 3.10 -7.17
C TYR A 79 0.90 4.41 -7.83
N TRP A 80 1.37 4.65 -9.05
CA TRP A 80 0.96 5.82 -9.83
C TRP A 80 -0.55 5.83 -10.03
N THR A 81 -1.13 4.70 -10.40
CA THR A 81 -2.58 4.57 -10.58
C THR A 81 -3.34 4.83 -9.27
N VAL A 82 -2.92 4.23 -8.15
CA VAL A 82 -3.56 4.44 -6.85
C VAL A 82 -3.47 5.91 -6.41
N LEU A 83 -2.31 6.54 -6.59
CA LEU A 83 -2.09 7.94 -6.23
C LEU A 83 -2.94 8.88 -7.09
N THR A 84 -2.94 8.69 -8.41
CA THR A 84 -3.71 9.54 -9.34
C THR A 84 -5.21 9.35 -9.17
N LEU A 85 -5.67 8.10 -9.00
CA LEU A 85 -7.09 7.82 -8.76
C LEU A 85 -7.55 8.39 -7.42
N GLY A 86 -6.73 8.24 -6.37
CA GLY A 86 -7.00 8.83 -5.06
C GLY A 86 -7.08 10.36 -5.10
N ALA A 87 -6.15 11.00 -5.80
CA ALA A 87 -6.16 12.45 -5.99
C ALA A 87 -7.38 12.92 -6.80
N MET A 88 -7.76 12.19 -7.86
CA MET A 88 -8.99 12.46 -8.64
C MET A 88 -10.25 12.31 -7.81
N LEU A 89 -10.35 11.27 -6.99
CA LEU A 89 -11.49 11.06 -6.09
C LEU A 89 -11.59 12.17 -5.05
N ALA A 90 -10.46 12.58 -4.46
CA ALA A 90 -10.42 13.71 -3.53
C ALA A 90 -10.84 15.03 -4.21
N ALA A 91 -10.34 15.31 -5.41
CA ALA A 91 -10.73 16.49 -6.18
C ALA A 91 -12.21 16.46 -6.58
N ALA A 92 -12.73 15.31 -7.02
CA ALA A 92 -14.13 15.13 -7.34
C ALA A 92 -15.04 15.35 -6.11
N MET A 93 -14.62 14.91 -4.93
CA MET A 93 -15.32 15.13 -3.69
C MET A 93 -15.40 16.61 -3.33
N LEU A 94 -14.28 17.35 -3.46
CA LEU A 94 -14.26 18.80 -3.24
C LEU A 94 -15.13 19.55 -4.25
N ALA A 95 -15.12 19.14 -5.52
CA ALA A 95 -15.96 19.74 -6.56
C ALA A 95 -17.45 19.44 -6.35
N MET A 96 -17.79 18.18 -6.00
CA MET A 96 -19.17 17.77 -5.73
C MET A 96 -19.80 18.55 -4.58
N SER A 97 -19.07 18.81 -3.50
CA SER A 97 -19.60 19.54 -2.36
C SER A 97 -20.12 20.94 -2.74
N ASN A 98 -19.45 21.62 -3.66
CA ASN A 98 -19.85 22.94 -4.11
C ASN A 98 -20.95 22.92 -5.20
N THR A 99 -20.95 21.91 -6.07
CA THR A 99 -21.85 21.85 -7.23
C THR A 99 -23.22 21.26 -6.85
N LEU A 100 -23.28 20.33 -5.92
CA LEU A 100 -24.54 19.70 -5.49
C LEU A 100 -25.50 20.73 -4.86
N PHE A 101 -25.00 21.65 -4.03
CA PHE A 101 -25.82 22.70 -3.45
C PHE A 101 -26.36 23.72 -4.46
N ALA A 102 -25.73 23.82 -5.64
CA ALA A 102 -26.15 24.72 -6.71
C ALA A 102 -27.29 24.13 -7.60
N LEU A 103 -27.59 22.84 -7.48
CA LEU A 103 -28.63 22.21 -8.28
C LEU A 103 -30.02 22.55 -7.76
N PRO A 104 -30.99 22.91 -8.63
CA PRO A 104 -32.38 23.30 -8.23
C PRO A 104 -33.12 22.21 -7.46
N LEU A 105 -32.75 20.93 -7.67
CA LEU A 105 -33.33 19.77 -6.95
C LEU A 105 -33.09 19.83 -5.44
N PHE A 106 -32.04 20.49 -4.97
CA PHE A 106 -31.72 20.64 -3.55
C PHE A 106 -32.23 21.95 -2.95
N GLY A 107 -33.00 22.73 -3.71
CA GLY A 107 -33.70 23.93 -3.22
C GLY A 107 -34.94 23.63 -2.37
N THR A 108 -35.45 22.38 -2.41
CA THR A 108 -36.60 21.95 -1.58
C THR A 108 -36.09 21.40 -0.23
N ALA A 109 -36.94 21.44 0.81
CA ALA A 109 -36.60 20.92 2.14
C ALA A 109 -36.26 19.44 2.12
N GLU A 110 -36.93 18.64 1.28
CA GLU A 110 -36.66 17.21 1.07
C GLU A 110 -35.36 17.00 0.32
N GLY A 111 -35.06 17.81 -0.69
CA GLY A 111 -33.78 17.77 -1.42
C GLY A 111 -32.58 18.17 -0.56
N GLN A 112 -32.74 19.15 0.32
CA GLN A 112 -31.71 19.53 1.30
C GLN A 112 -31.40 18.41 2.30
N TRP A 113 -32.44 17.71 2.77
CA TRP A 113 -32.25 16.55 3.66
C TRP A 113 -31.48 15.41 2.94
N LEU A 114 -31.86 15.09 1.72
CA LEU A 114 -31.12 14.08 0.90
C LEU A 114 -29.69 14.51 0.62
N ALA A 115 -29.45 15.79 0.29
CA ALA A 115 -28.13 16.32 0.08
C ALA A 115 -27.25 16.24 1.34
N SER A 116 -27.82 16.59 2.50
CA SER A 116 -27.11 16.51 3.78
C SER A 116 -26.74 15.08 4.15
N LEU A 117 -27.63 14.12 3.88
CA LEU A 117 -27.35 12.68 4.05
C LEU A 117 -26.26 12.20 3.09
N ALA A 118 -26.38 12.49 1.80
CA ALA A 118 -25.41 12.10 0.80
C ALA A 118 -24.03 12.69 1.08
N LEU A 119 -23.95 13.97 1.43
CA LEU A 119 -22.69 14.65 1.75
C LEU A 119 -22.10 14.18 3.09
N GLY A 120 -22.95 13.84 4.06
CA GLY A 120 -22.50 13.30 5.35
C GLY A 120 -21.88 11.92 5.22
N TRP A 121 -22.43 11.06 4.36
CA TRP A 121 -21.93 9.68 4.17
C TRP A 121 -20.92 9.53 3.03
N ALA A 122 -20.88 10.46 2.07
CA ALA A 122 -19.96 10.40 0.94
C ALA A 122 -18.50 10.22 1.34
N PRO A 123 -17.96 10.95 2.35
CA PRO A 123 -16.59 10.73 2.81
C PRO A 123 -16.31 9.30 3.25
N VAL A 124 -17.23 8.74 4.06
CA VAL A 124 -17.11 7.38 4.60
C VAL A 124 -17.18 6.33 3.49
N VAL A 125 -18.07 6.52 2.51
CA VAL A 125 -18.21 5.62 1.36
C VAL A 125 -16.96 5.68 0.47
N ILE A 126 -16.45 6.88 0.21
CA ILE A 126 -15.20 7.05 -0.57
C ILE A 126 -14.03 6.41 0.16
N GLU A 127 -13.90 6.64 1.46
CA GLU A 127 -12.87 6.03 2.30
C GLU A 127 -12.95 4.49 2.24
N LEU A 128 -14.16 3.94 2.35
CA LEU A 128 -14.42 2.50 2.22
C LEU A 128 -13.96 1.96 0.86
N VAL A 129 -14.35 2.62 -0.24
CA VAL A 129 -13.95 2.23 -1.60
C VAL A 129 -12.43 2.31 -1.78
N CYS A 130 -11.80 3.37 -1.27
CA CYS A 130 -10.35 3.52 -1.31
C CYS A 130 -9.64 2.39 -0.54
N VAL A 131 -10.09 2.07 0.68
CA VAL A 131 -9.48 1.01 1.50
C VAL A 131 -9.69 -0.37 0.86
N ILE A 132 -10.87 -0.67 0.28
CA ILE A 132 -11.09 -1.89 -0.51
C ILE A 132 -10.12 -1.95 -1.69
N GLY A 133 -9.96 -0.84 -2.41
CA GLY A 133 -9.02 -0.72 -3.51
C GLY A 133 -7.58 -1.02 -3.08
N VAL A 134 -7.14 -0.44 -1.98
CA VAL A 134 -5.81 -0.69 -1.39
C VAL A 134 -5.63 -2.17 -1.05
N TYR A 135 -6.62 -2.82 -0.39
CA TYR A 135 -6.54 -4.24 -0.01
C TYR A 135 -6.55 -5.20 -1.18
N ARG A 136 -7.04 -4.79 -2.34
CA ARG A 136 -7.03 -5.61 -3.56
C ARG A 136 -5.85 -5.35 -4.48
N VAL A 137 -5.37 -4.11 -4.51
CA VAL A 137 -4.36 -3.67 -5.48
C VAL A 137 -2.94 -3.77 -4.93
N VAL A 138 -2.76 -3.43 -3.64
CA VAL A 138 -1.43 -3.41 -3.02
C VAL A 138 -0.84 -4.81 -2.84
N PRO A 139 -1.54 -5.82 -2.29
CA PRO A 139 -1.00 -7.17 -2.16
C PRO A 139 -0.77 -7.82 -3.53
N HIS A 140 0.32 -8.59 -3.66
CA HIS A 140 0.63 -9.33 -4.89
C HIS A 140 -0.11 -10.68 -4.96
N LEU A 141 -1.41 -10.66 -4.63
CA LEU A 141 -2.31 -11.81 -4.74
C LEU A 141 -3.75 -11.36 -4.96
N THR A 142 -4.60 -12.26 -5.44
CA THR A 142 -6.02 -12.00 -5.69
C THR A 142 -6.82 -12.14 -4.40
N VAL A 143 -7.08 -11.01 -3.72
CA VAL A 143 -7.93 -11.00 -2.52
C VAL A 143 -9.40 -11.03 -2.94
N HIS A 144 -10.18 -11.97 -2.38
CA HIS A 144 -11.63 -12.05 -2.63
C HIS A 144 -12.36 -10.81 -2.11
N TRP A 145 -13.34 -10.31 -2.88
CA TRP A 145 -14.11 -9.11 -2.54
C TRP A 145 -14.72 -9.15 -1.14
N ARG A 146 -15.23 -10.30 -0.72
CA ARG A 146 -15.88 -10.48 0.59
C ARG A 146 -14.91 -10.25 1.74
N HIS A 147 -13.68 -10.74 1.65
CA HIS A 147 -12.66 -10.59 2.68
C HIS A 147 -12.10 -9.16 2.69
N ALA A 148 -11.82 -8.59 1.50
CA ALA A 148 -11.41 -7.20 1.38
C ALA A 148 -12.45 -6.24 1.95
N PHE A 149 -13.73 -6.46 1.66
CA PHE A 149 -14.84 -5.66 2.19
C PHE A 149 -14.95 -5.76 3.72
N ALA A 150 -14.91 -6.95 4.29
CA ALA A 150 -14.98 -7.12 5.75
C ALA A 150 -13.82 -6.42 6.47
N GLY A 151 -12.59 -6.56 5.95
CA GLY A 151 -11.44 -5.84 6.50
C GLY A 151 -11.53 -4.33 6.34
N ALA A 152 -12.02 -3.86 5.18
CA ALA A 152 -12.19 -2.43 4.92
C ALA A 152 -13.25 -1.80 5.83
N VAL A 153 -14.36 -2.50 6.10
CA VAL A 153 -15.38 -2.02 7.06
C VAL A 153 -14.76 -1.84 8.45
N LEU A 154 -13.97 -2.81 8.94
CA LEU A 154 -13.28 -2.65 10.22
C LEU A 154 -12.32 -1.45 10.20
N ALA A 155 -11.52 -1.31 9.14
CA ALA A 155 -10.58 -0.20 9.03
C ALA A 155 -11.29 1.15 9.05
N VAL A 156 -12.37 1.30 8.29
CA VAL A 156 -13.16 2.55 8.24
C VAL A 156 -13.81 2.85 9.59
N ILE A 157 -14.37 1.87 10.27
CA ILE A 157 -14.90 2.05 11.64
C ILE A 157 -13.81 2.55 12.58
N MET A 158 -12.61 1.98 12.51
CA MET A 158 -11.47 2.42 13.32
C MET A 158 -11.00 3.82 12.93
N LEU A 159 -10.96 4.15 11.63
CA LEU A 159 -10.59 5.48 11.15
C LEU A 159 -11.59 6.54 11.62
N GLU A 160 -12.89 6.27 11.56
CA GLU A 160 -13.92 7.17 12.07
C GLU A 160 -13.82 7.34 13.60
N ALA A 161 -13.54 6.25 14.33
CA ALA A 161 -13.28 6.32 15.76
C ALA A 161 -12.04 7.16 16.10
N VAL A 162 -10.98 7.05 15.30
CA VAL A 162 -9.77 7.88 15.44
C VAL A 162 -10.09 9.36 15.16
N LYS A 163 -10.84 9.66 14.10
CA LYS A 163 -11.28 11.04 13.77
C LYS A 163 -12.08 11.64 14.93
N TRP A 164 -13.05 10.90 15.45
CA TRP A 164 -13.86 11.32 16.59
C TRP A 164 -13.03 11.52 17.85
N GLY A 165 -12.19 10.55 18.21
CA GLY A 165 -11.31 10.61 19.37
C GLY A 165 -10.30 11.76 19.27
N MET A 166 -9.75 12.02 18.08
CA MET A 166 -8.85 13.13 17.84
C MET A 166 -9.57 14.49 17.98
N GLY A 167 -10.83 14.57 17.52
CA GLY A 167 -11.69 15.74 17.73
C GLY A 167 -11.84 16.05 19.21
N LEU A 168 -12.15 15.06 20.05
CA LEU A 168 -12.24 15.21 21.51
C LEU A 168 -10.90 15.60 22.12
N TYR A 169 -9.81 14.97 21.68
CA TYR A 169 -8.47 15.27 22.15
C TYR A 169 -8.08 16.72 21.86
N LEU A 170 -8.32 17.21 20.64
CA LEU A 170 -8.00 18.59 20.25
C LEU A 170 -8.80 19.63 21.04
N THR A 171 -10.06 19.37 21.37
CA THR A 171 -10.86 20.29 22.20
C THR A 171 -10.30 20.42 23.62
N SER A 172 -9.73 19.35 24.16
CA SER A 172 -9.12 19.33 25.50
C SER A 172 -7.69 19.89 25.50
N PHE A 173 -7.05 20.02 24.33
CA PHE A 173 -5.63 20.32 24.17
C PHE A 173 -5.29 21.83 24.15
N GLN A 174 -6.29 22.70 24.25
CA GLN A 174 -6.11 24.16 24.16
C GLN A 174 -5.09 24.71 25.16
N SER A 175 -4.93 24.09 26.32
CA SER A 175 -3.96 24.49 27.34
C SER A 175 -2.51 24.22 26.91
N TYR A 176 -2.25 23.11 26.22
CA TYR A 176 -0.92 22.76 25.70
C TYR A 176 -0.50 23.66 24.53
N GLN A 177 -1.46 24.03 23.67
CA GLN A 177 -1.20 24.92 22.56
C GLN A 177 -0.78 26.32 23.02
N ARG A 178 -1.28 26.79 24.17
CA ARG A 178 -0.84 28.06 24.78
C ARG A 178 0.60 28.00 25.28
N LEU A 179 1.09 26.85 25.72
CA LEU A 179 2.45 26.69 26.26
C LEU A 179 3.48 26.42 25.15
N TYR A 180 3.16 25.58 24.17
CA TYR A 180 4.11 25.10 23.15
C TYR A 180 3.88 25.71 21.75
N GLY A 181 2.84 26.52 21.57
CA GLY A 181 2.53 27.17 20.29
C GLY A 181 2.36 26.17 19.15
N THR A 182 2.89 26.53 17.98
CA THR A 182 2.79 25.73 16.75
C THR A 182 3.54 24.37 16.83
N VAL A 183 4.55 24.26 17.70
CA VAL A 183 5.33 23.02 17.86
C VAL A 183 4.49 21.88 18.42
N ALA A 184 3.44 22.19 19.20
CA ALA A 184 2.52 21.18 19.74
C ALA A 184 1.76 20.42 18.63
N PHE A 185 1.65 20.98 17.42
CA PHE A 185 0.95 20.34 16.31
C PHE A 185 1.69 19.10 15.76
N VAL A 186 3.01 19.08 15.81
CA VAL A 186 3.82 17.98 15.24
C VAL A 186 3.55 16.63 15.92
N PRO A 187 3.60 16.50 17.25
CA PRO A 187 3.27 15.23 17.92
C PRO A 187 1.82 14.78 17.65
N ILE A 188 0.88 15.72 17.59
CA ILE A 188 -0.53 15.42 17.32
C ILE A 188 -0.70 14.86 15.90
N LEU A 189 -0.06 15.48 14.91
CA LEU A 189 -0.07 15.01 13.53
C LEU A 189 0.54 13.61 13.40
N LEU A 190 1.68 13.37 14.09
CA LEU A 190 2.33 12.05 14.10
C LEU A 190 1.43 10.99 14.73
N LEU A 191 0.78 11.31 15.84
CA LEU A 191 -0.17 10.42 16.50
C LEU A 191 -1.35 10.09 15.57
N TRP A 192 -1.90 11.08 14.88
CA TRP A 192 -2.99 10.88 13.92
C TRP A 192 -2.59 9.96 12.77
N ILE A 193 -1.44 10.22 12.15
CA ILE A 193 -0.90 9.37 11.08
C ILE A 193 -0.68 7.94 11.61
N PHE A 194 -0.11 7.79 12.81
CA PHE A 194 0.14 6.49 13.42
C PHE A 194 -1.15 5.71 13.66
N LEU A 195 -2.16 6.32 14.27
CA LEU A 195 -3.45 5.67 14.55
C LEU A 195 -4.20 5.33 13.26
N GLY A 196 -4.15 6.20 12.25
CA GLY A 196 -4.70 5.93 10.94
C GLY A 196 -4.05 4.71 10.28
N TRP A 197 -2.73 4.62 10.37
CA TRP A 197 -1.97 3.49 9.84
C TRP A 197 -2.29 2.18 10.58
N VAL A 198 -2.37 2.22 11.91
CA VAL A 198 -2.79 1.07 12.73
C VAL A 198 -4.18 0.60 12.34
N SER A 199 -5.13 1.50 12.11
CA SER A 199 -6.49 1.17 11.70
C SER A 199 -6.53 0.42 10.36
N VAL A 200 -5.77 0.90 9.37
CA VAL A 200 -5.65 0.25 8.06
C VAL A 200 -4.99 -1.12 8.17
N LEU A 201 -3.91 -1.26 8.96
CA LEU A 201 -3.22 -2.55 9.13
C LEU A 201 -4.06 -3.57 9.90
N LEU A 202 -4.85 -3.15 10.89
CA LEU A 202 -5.79 -4.03 11.59
C LEU A 202 -6.87 -4.57 10.65
N GLY A 203 -7.45 -3.71 9.81
CA GLY A 203 -8.39 -4.13 8.78
C GLY A 203 -7.78 -5.09 7.76
N ALA A 204 -6.55 -4.83 7.32
CA ALA A 204 -5.78 -5.72 6.45
C ALA A 204 -5.53 -7.09 7.10
N SER A 205 -5.17 -7.11 8.37
CA SER A 205 -4.97 -8.33 9.15
C SER A 205 -6.25 -9.14 9.27
N LEU A 206 -7.40 -8.48 9.51
CA LEU A 206 -8.69 -9.16 9.51
C LEU A 206 -9.02 -9.75 8.13
N ALA A 207 -8.82 -8.99 7.05
CA ALA A 207 -9.08 -9.47 5.69
C ALA A 207 -8.23 -10.70 5.36
N SER A 208 -6.94 -10.69 5.72
CA SER A 208 -6.02 -11.80 5.54
C SER A 208 -6.41 -13.01 6.39
N SER A 209 -6.78 -12.80 7.65
CA SER A 209 -7.22 -13.87 8.55
C SER A 209 -8.50 -14.55 8.06
N LEU A 210 -9.46 -13.78 7.55
CA LEU A 210 -10.69 -14.32 6.96
C LEU A 210 -10.41 -15.11 5.68
N ALA A 211 -9.45 -14.69 4.88
CA ALA A 211 -9.03 -15.39 3.68
C ALA A 211 -8.36 -16.74 4.01
N ALA A 212 -7.53 -16.75 5.07
CA ALA A 212 -6.84 -17.95 5.55
C ALA A 212 -7.75 -18.86 6.38
N PHE A 213 -8.90 -18.34 6.87
CA PHE A 213 -9.77 -19.10 7.76
C PHE A 213 -10.60 -20.12 6.96
N ARG A 214 -10.16 -21.37 7.01
CA ARG A 214 -10.95 -22.53 6.57
C ARG A 214 -11.29 -23.38 7.79
N TYR A 215 -12.59 -23.55 8.03
CA TYR A 215 -13.03 -24.45 9.07
C TYR A 215 -12.69 -25.88 8.68
N GLN A 216 -11.73 -26.48 9.37
CA GLN A 216 -11.39 -27.88 9.24
C GLN A 216 -11.84 -28.62 10.49
N PRO A 217 -12.77 -29.59 10.36
CA PRO A 217 -13.11 -30.46 11.48
C PRO A 217 -11.86 -31.17 12.01
N HIS A 218 -11.74 -31.29 13.32
CA HIS A 218 -10.59 -31.96 13.95
C HIS A 218 -10.35 -33.40 13.44
N SER A 219 -11.41 -34.08 13.00
CA SER A 219 -11.36 -35.42 12.42
C SER A 219 -10.65 -35.49 11.06
N LEU A 220 -10.49 -34.39 10.36
CA LEU A 220 -9.83 -34.35 9.05
C LEU A 220 -8.39 -33.79 9.14
N ARG A 221 -7.94 -33.36 10.32
CA ARG A 221 -6.58 -32.81 10.46
C ARG A 221 -5.56 -33.93 10.43
N LEU A 222 -4.46 -33.67 9.75
CA LEU A 222 -3.32 -34.58 9.74
C LEU A 222 -2.75 -34.71 11.16
N PRO A 223 -2.59 -35.92 11.71
CA PRO A 223 -1.93 -36.10 12.99
C PRO A 223 -0.47 -35.66 12.93
N PRO A 224 0.12 -35.15 14.03
CA PRO A 224 1.54 -34.83 14.09
C PRO A 224 2.40 -36.07 13.71
N GLY A 225 3.47 -35.85 12.96
CA GLY A 225 4.37 -36.90 12.48
C GLY A 225 3.96 -37.60 11.18
N HIS A 226 2.86 -37.14 10.53
CA HIS A 226 2.42 -37.68 9.24
C HIS A 226 2.74 -36.73 8.07
N GLU A 227 3.73 -35.85 8.24
CA GLU A 227 4.12 -34.83 7.26
C GLU A 227 4.62 -35.46 5.95
N LEU A 228 5.40 -36.55 6.05
CA LEU A 228 5.85 -37.29 4.86
C LEU A 228 4.67 -37.88 4.08
N TYR A 229 3.64 -38.38 4.76
CA TYR A 229 2.43 -38.89 4.11
C TYR A 229 1.69 -37.76 3.35
N ALA A 230 1.56 -36.61 3.97
CA ALA A 230 0.97 -35.42 3.33
C ALA A 230 1.76 -34.99 2.10
N LEU A 231 3.08 -34.95 2.23
CA LEU A 231 3.99 -34.61 1.14
C LEU A 231 3.84 -35.56 -0.07
N LEU A 232 3.82 -36.87 0.18
CA LEU A 232 3.64 -37.87 -0.87
C LEU A 232 2.30 -37.71 -1.58
N ARG A 233 1.24 -37.38 -0.86
CA ARG A 233 -0.07 -37.14 -1.45
C ARG A 233 -0.05 -35.90 -2.35
N VAL A 234 0.52 -34.79 -1.86
CA VAL A 234 0.68 -33.54 -2.64
C VAL A 234 1.49 -33.79 -3.91
N LEU A 235 2.63 -34.52 -3.80
CA LEU A 235 3.43 -34.89 -4.98
C LEU A 235 2.65 -35.79 -5.95
N GLY A 236 1.82 -36.71 -5.43
CA GLY A 236 0.94 -37.53 -6.28
C GLY A 236 -0.06 -36.67 -7.09
N ARG A 237 -0.60 -35.58 -6.48
CA ARG A 237 -1.47 -34.64 -7.20
C ARG A 237 -0.72 -33.88 -8.30
N PHE A 238 0.50 -33.44 -7.99
CA PHE A 238 1.35 -32.82 -9.03
C PHE A 238 1.68 -33.80 -10.16
N GLY A 239 1.93 -35.06 -9.85
CA GLY A 239 2.15 -36.10 -10.86
C GLY A 239 0.93 -36.32 -11.76
N GLN A 240 -0.29 -36.26 -11.22
CA GLN A 240 -1.54 -36.32 -12.00
C GLN A 240 -1.70 -35.07 -12.89
N ALA A 241 -1.58 -33.88 -12.31
CA ALA A 241 -1.71 -32.61 -13.03
C ALA A 241 -0.69 -32.50 -14.17
N ARG A 242 0.54 -32.97 -13.98
CA ARG A 242 1.57 -33.00 -15.04
C ARG A 242 1.15 -33.84 -16.24
N ARG A 243 0.48 -34.98 -16.03
CA ARG A 243 -0.02 -35.81 -17.13
C ARG A 243 -1.08 -35.11 -17.98
N GLU A 244 -1.80 -34.18 -17.36
CA GLU A 244 -2.85 -33.36 -17.98
C GLU A 244 -2.29 -32.03 -18.51
N GLY A 245 -0.99 -31.73 -18.26
CA GLY A 245 -0.36 -30.46 -18.66
C GLY A 245 -0.84 -29.25 -17.85
N LEU A 246 -1.41 -29.48 -16.65
CA LEU A 246 -1.98 -28.44 -15.80
C LEU A 246 -1.06 -28.10 -14.62
N GLY A 247 -1.07 -26.83 -14.22
CA GLY A 247 -0.56 -26.40 -12.92
C GLY A 247 -1.65 -26.52 -11.85
N LEU A 248 -1.25 -26.57 -10.60
CA LEU A 248 -2.18 -26.60 -9.46
C LEU A 248 -2.02 -25.33 -8.64
N SER A 249 -3.12 -24.65 -8.33
CA SER A 249 -3.12 -23.57 -7.36
C SER A 249 -3.15 -24.11 -5.93
N GLU A 250 -2.71 -23.29 -4.97
CA GLU A 250 -2.84 -23.67 -3.53
C GLU A 250 -4.30 -23.99 -3.17
N GLU A 251 -5.23 -23.26 -3.76
CA GLU A 251 -6.66 -23.47 -3.55
C GLU A 251 -7.14 -24.83 -4.07
N ASP A 252 -6.65 -25.26 -5.25
CA ASP A 252 -6.98 -26.57 -5.81
C ASP A 252 -6.37 -27.71 -4.99
N LEU A 253 -5.13 -27.54 -4.55
CA LEU A 253 -4.46 -28.50 -3.66
C LEU A 253 -5.20 -28.67 -2.34
N LEU A 254 -5.67 -27.60 -1.72
CA LEU A 254 -6.47 -27.67 -0.49
C LEU A 254 -7.86 -28.29 -0.68
N LYS A 255 -8.44 -28.17 -1.88
CA LYS A 255 -9.69 -28.87 -2.23
C LYS A 255 -9.45 -30.38 -2.42
N LEU A 256 -8.33 -30.71 -3.07
CA LEU A 256 -7.97 -32.12 -3.33
C LEU A 256 -7.47 -32.84 -2.08
N GLU A 257 -6.84 -32.12 -1.16
CA GLU A 257 -6.27 -32.65 0.08
C GLU A 257 -6.82 -31.90 1.31
N PRO A 258 -8.08 -32.12 1.68
CA PRO A 258 -8.77 -31.39 2.74
C PRO A 258 -8.21 -31.66 4.15
N MET A 259 -7.28 -32.60 4.31
CA MET A 259 -6.58 -32.87 5.57
C MET A 259 -5.47 -31.84 5.87
N LEU A 260 -5.01 -31.09 4.87
CA LEU A 260 -3.97 -30.10 5.04
C LEU A 260 -4.58 -28.75 5.41
N THR A 261 -3.94 -28.07 6.35
CA THR A 261 -4.20 -26.64 6.60
C THR A 261 -3.44 -25.79 5.58
N ASP A 262 -3.90 -24.57 5.38
CA ASP A 262 -3.24 -23.60 4.52
C ASP A 262 -1.76 -23.42 4.90
N SER A 263 -1.46 -23.29 6.19
CA SER A 263 -0.09 -23.14 6.69
C SER A 263 0.76 -24.40 6.49
N GLN A 264 0.18 -25.60 6.64
CA GLN A 264 0.90 -26.85 6.39
C GLN A 264 1.21 -27.00 4.90
N LEU A 265 0.25 -26.72 4.02
CA LEU A 265 0.47 -26.78 2.57
C LEU A 265 1.57 -25.81 2.14
N GLN A 266 1.51 -24.54 2.58
CA GLN A 266 2.54 -23.56 2.27
C GLN A 266 3.92 -24.00 2.75
N HIS A 267 4.02 -24.54 3.96
CA HIS A 267 5.29 -25.05 4.47
C HIS A 267 5.83 -26.21 3.62
N LEU A 268 4.98 -27.17 3.24
CA LEU A 268 5.36 -28.28 2.37
C LEU A 268 5.79 -27.77 0.97
N LEU A 269 5.04 -26.84 0.37
CA LEU A 269 5.38 -26.28 -0.93
C LEU A 269 6.73 -25.56 -0.91
N GLN A 270 7.02 -24.77 0.13
CA GLN A 270 8.32 -24.11 0.30
C GLN A 270 9.47 -25.11 0.44
N GLN A 271 9.27 -26.21 1.18
CA GLN A 271 10.28 -27.25 1.32
C GLN A 271 10.59 -27.93 -0.02
N ILE A 272 9.55 -28.36 -0.77
CA ILE A 272 9.76 -29.03 -2.07
C ILE A 272 10.20 -28.08 -3.19
N GLU A 273 9.93 -26.79 -3.07
CA GLU A 273 10.50 -25.76 -3.94
C GLU A 273 11.99 -25.56 -3.66
N GLY A 274 12.38 -25.55 -2.37
CA GLY A 274 13.79 -25.40 -1.96
C GLY A 274 14.69 -26.51 -2.51
N ILE A 275 14.17 -27.72 -2.72
CA ILE A 275 14.88 -28.86 -3.34
C ILE A 275 14.60 -28.97 -4.86
N GLY A 276 13.90 -28.01 -5.44
CA GLY A 276 13.67 -27.90 -6.88
C GLY A 276 12.74 -28.95 -7.47
N ILE A 277 11.86 -29.57 -6.67
CA ILE A 277 10.88 -30.57 -7.15
C ILE A 277 9.68 -29.88 -7.78
N VAL A 278 9.21 -28.77 -7.19
CA VAL A 278 8.15 -27.94 -7.74
C VAL A 278 8.64 -26.50 -7.93
N ARG A 279 7.93 -25.76 -8.77
CA ARG A 279 8.21 -24.33 -9.01
C ARG A 279 6.90 -23.57 -9.20
N ASP A 280 6.84 -22.38 -8.61
CA ASP A 280 5.79 -21.39 -8.87
C ASP A 280 6.05 -20.65 -10.19
N ASP A 281 5.00 -20.40 -10.98
CA ASP A 281 5.06 -19.61 -12.22
C ASP A 281 4.97 -18.08 -12.00
N GLY A 282 4.89 -17.64 -10.74
CA GLY A 282 4.68 -16.23 -10.36
C GLY A 282 3.24 -15.74 -10.55
N ARG A 283 2.32 -16.62 -10.96
CA ARG A 283 0.88 -16.35 -11.07
C ARG A 283 0.06 -17.14 -10.06
N GLY A 284 0.75 -17.80 -9.12
CA GLY A 284 0.15 -18.63 -8.08
C GLY A 284 -0.21 -20.04 -8.54
N GLN A 285 0.40 -20.50 -9.66
CA GLN A 285 0.29 -21.90 -10.10
C GLN A 285 1.62 -22.62 -9.91
N TRP A 286 1.54 -23.78 -9.31
CA TRP A 286 2.66 -24.64 -9.02
C TRP A 286 2.76 -25.75 -10.05
N PHE A 287 3.96 -26.00 -10.53
CA PHE A 287 4.27 -27.04 -11.53
C PHE A 287 5.35 -27.98 -11.02
N LEU A 288 5.27 -29.23 -11.42
CA LEU A 288 6.33 -30.18 -11.17
C LEU A 288 7.55 -29.87 -12.07
N ALA A 289 8.64 -29.42 -11.46
CA ALA A 289 9.88 -29.04 -12.15
C ALA A 289 10.83 -30.23 -12.39
N ARG A 290 10.76 -31.24 -11.53
CA ARG A 290 11.62 -32.46 -11.60
C ARG A 290 10.75 -33.71 -11.76
N ASP A 291 11.29 -34.74 -12.39
CA ASP A 291 10.58 -36.00 -12.58
C ASP A 291 10.56 -36.79 -11.26
N LEU A 292 9.35 -37.24 -10.84
CA LEU A 292 9.18 -37.93 -9.57
C LEU A 292 9.91 -39.28 -9.53
N ASP A 293 10.13 -39.90 -10.68
CA ASP A 293 10.90 -41.17 -10.77
C ASP A 293 12.38 -41.01 -10.38
N ARG A 294 12.87 -39.77 -10.33
CA ARG A 294 14.24 -39.43 -9.93
C ARG A 294 14.37 -38.90 -8.51
N VAL A 295 13.27 -38.82 -7.78
CA VAL A 295 13.22 -38.32 -6.39
C VAL A 295 13.21 -39.51 -5.44
N SER A 296 14.21 -39.61 -4.58
CA SER A 296 14.24 -40.68 -3.58
C SER A 296 13.47 -40.32 -2.33
N LEU A 297 12.88 -41.32 -1.67
CA LEU A 297 12.21 -41.14 -0.37
C LEU A 297 13.19 -40.62 0.70
N GLY A 298 14.46 -40.99 0.62
CA GLY A 298 15.48 -40.52 1.56
C GLY A 298 15.72 -39.02 1.42
N GLU A 299 15.80 -38.51 0.18
CA GLU A 299 15.94 -37.08 -0.11
C GLU A 299 14.77 -36.28 0.47
N LEU A 300 13.53 -36.80 0.33
CA LEU A 300 12.34 -36.17 0.89
C LEU A 300 12.34 -36.18 2.42
N TYR A 301 12.82 -37.26 3.04
CA TYR A 301 12.81 -37.38 4.50
C TYR A 301 13.87 -36.49 5.16
N GLU A 302 15.07 -36.36 4.57
CA GLU A 302 16.14 -35.49 5.09
C GLU A 302 15.75 -34.00 5.12
N HIS A 303 14.89 -33.58 4.20
CA HIS A 303 14.42 -32.18 4.12
C HIS A 303 13.14 -31.87 4.92
N LEU A 304 12.51 -32.89 5.50
CA LEU A 304 11.35 -32.74 6.39
C LEU A 304 11.74 -32.58 7.88
N GLN A 305 12.98 -32.80 8.24
CA GLN A 305 13.52 -32.59 9.59
C GLN A 305 14.06 -31.18 9.75
#